data_9d9cbe83de24a7509bc6da22f13afb16
#
_entry.id   9d9cbe83de24a7509bc6da22f13afb16
#
_cell.length_a   1.000
_cell.length_b   1.000
_cell.length_c   1.000
_cell.angle_alpha   90.00
_cell.angle_beta   90.00
_cell.angle_gamma   90.00
#
_symmetry.space_group_name_H-M   'P 1'
#
loop_
_entity.id
_entity.type
_entity.pdbx_description
1 polymer ?
#
loop_
_entity_poly.entity_id
_entity_poly.type
_entity_poly.pdbx_seq_one_letter_code
_entity_poly.pdbx_strand_id
1 'polypeptide(L)'
;MHGASTAEARPPDTGNAAGLSAPGLFAAGLYASLGLYAAVARGAFRRYSTYRAATLAGTFTNTVFGVILASSFLALWQARPNLGGYDQGQAVTYIWVSQGLLVTVAVWGGGFQDEVQDRFRSGDIAVDLYRPVDFQGWWLATDLGRAGFQALVRGTVPMLFGALVFRTRMPERPLTWVFFLLSVLLALLVSFGVRFLVSITGFWLHDSEGVRAVTLVVSMFFSGMLLPIALFPGWLGDLARVLPWAALVKVPTDVFLERAGGAGLLRALGFQLGWAGALLAAGRGAQWLATRRVVVQGG
;
A
#
# COMPACT_ATOMS: atom_id res chain seq x y z
N MET A 1 37.72 -72.11 16.11
CA MET A 1 36.51 -71.87 16.88
C MET A 1 36.46 -70.39 17.28
N HIS A 2 35.84 -69.54 16.53
CA HIS A 2 35.55 -68.19 16.93
C HIS A 2 34.19 -67.85 16.42
N GLY A 3 33.20 -67.75 17.31
CA GLY A 3 31.84 -67.35 17.00
C GLY A 3 31.76 -65.85 16.85
N ALA A 4 31.39 -65.40 15.68
CA ALA A 4 31.01 -63.99 15.42
C ALA A 4 29.56 -63.77 15.83
N SER A 5 29.39 -62.97 16.89
CA SER A 5 28.08 -62.46 17.31
C SER A 5 27.62 -61.38 16.34
N THR A 6 26.58 -61.63 15.56
CA THR A 6 25.89 -60.65 14.77
C THR A 6 25.04 -59.76 15.69
N ALA A 7 25.48 -58.50 15.93
CA ALA A 7 24.70 -57.48 16.60
C ALA A 7 23.58 -57.03 15.61
N GLU A 8 22.37 -57.40 15.94
CA GLU A 8 21.13 -57.00 15.25
C GLU A 8 20.94 -55.47 15.50
N ALA A 9 21.15 -54.67 14.45
CA ALA A 9 20.94 -53.26 14.48
C ALA A 9 19.42 -52.94 14.62
N ARG A 10 19.03 -52.43 15.78
CA ARG A 10 17.68 -51.94 16.04
C ARG A 10 17.35 -50.82 15.02
N PRO A 11 16.19 -50.88 14.33
CA PRO A 11 15.79 -49.78 13.45
C PRO A 11 15.57 -48.50 14.26
N PRO A 12 15.87 -47.33 13.68
CA PRO A 12 15.68 -46.08 14.39
C PRO A 12 14.20 -45.89 14.74
N ASP A 13 13.98 -45.52 15.97
CA ASP A 13 12.69 -45.26 16.59
C ASP A 13 11.96 -44.15 15.79
N THR A 14 10.94 -44.52 15.00
CA THR A 14 10.06 -43.62 14.27
C THR A 14 8.98 -43.02 15.21
N GLY A 15 9.36 -42.79 16.46
CA GLY A 15 8.52 -42.20 17.48
C GLY A 15 8.39 -40.70 17.31
N ASN A 16 7.18 -40.29 16.98
CA ASN A 16 6.60 -38.92 17.05
C ASN A 16 6.45 -38.10 15.77
N ALA A 17 5.99 -38.73 14.68
CA ALA A 17 5.14 -38.01 13.71
C ALA A 17 3.66 -38.21 14.03
N ALA A 18 3.32 -38.36 15.31
CA ALA A 18 1.95 -38.65 15.73
C ALA A 18 1.26 -37.37 16.23
N GLY A 19 0.25 -36.90 15.48
CA GLY A 19 -0.91 -36.30 16.12
C GLY A 19 -1.14 -34.81 15.99
N LEU A 20 -0.70 -34.13 14.92
CA LEU A 20 -1.39 -32.88 14.59
C LEU A 20 -2.69 -33.24 13.84
N SER A 21 -3.84 -32.95 14.46
CA SER A 21 -5.14 -33.02 13.78
C SER A 21 -5.13 -32.13 12.52
N ALA A 22 -5.93 -32.44 11.50
CA ALA A 22 -6.01 -31.61 10.29
C ALA A 22 -6.17 -30.11 10.55
N PRO A 23 -6.95 -29.65 11.57
CA PRO A 23 -6.95 -28.24 12.03
C PRO A 23 -5.61 -27.77 12.54
N GLY A 24 -4.84 -28.61 13.24
CA GLY A 24 -3.51 -28.25 13.76
C GLY A 24 -2.46 -28.09 12.66
N LEU A 25 -2.48 -28.92 11.62
CA LEU A 25 -1.62 -28.80 10.43
C LEU A 25 -1.95 -27.55 9.62
N PHE A 26 -3.25 -27.24 9.47
CA PHE A 26 -3.69 -26.02 8.81
C PHE A 26 -3.27 -24.77 9.57
N ALA A 27 -3.45 -24.76 10.90
CA ALA A 27 -2.98 -23.67 11.75
C ALA A 27 -1.47 -23.50 11.69
N ALA A 28 -0.69 -24.57 11.79
CA ALA A 28 0.77 -24.52 11.70
C ALA A 28 1.23 -23.97 10.33
N GLY A 29 0.60 -24.38 9.23
CA GLY A 29 0.86 -23.83 7.90
C GLY A 29 0.52 -22.35 7.79
N LEU A 30 -0.58 -21.90 8.39
CA LEU A 30 -0.98 -20.49 8.42
C LEU A 30 0.01 -19.66 9.24
N TYR A 31 0.43 -20.12 10.43
CA TYR A 31 1.43 -19.43 11.25
C TYR A 31 2.78 -19.34 10.55
N ALA A 32 3.21 -20.39 9.85
CA ALA A 32 4.46 -20.39 9.08
C ALA A 32 4.39 -19.37 7.93
N SER A 33 3.28 -19.30 7.20
CA SER A 33 3.11 -18.33 6.12
C SER A 33 3.02 -16.88 6.63
N LEU A 34 2.30 -16.62 7.73
CA LEU A 34 2.27 -15.30 8.36
C LEU A 34 3.65 -14.87 8.87
N GLY A 35 4.41 -15.79 9.46
CA GLY A 35 5.78 -15.57 9.90
C GLY A 35 6.70 -15.18 8.74
N LEU A 36 6.56 -15.85 7.58
CA LEU A 36 7.28 -15.53 6.36
C LEU A 36 6.97 -14.12 5.86
N TYR A 37 5.70 -13.77 5.69
CA TYR A 37 5.31 -12.44 5.20
C TYR A 37 5.70 -11.32 6.17
N ALA A 38 5.63 -11.57 7.48
CA ALA A 38 6.13 -10.64 8.48
C ALA A 38 7.66 -10.45 8.41
N ALA A 39 8.41 -11.52 8.09
CA ALA A 39 9.86 -11.43 7.89
C ALA A 39 10.19 -10.63 6.60
N VAL A 40 9.45 -10.86 5.51
CA VAL A 40 9.57 -10.11 4.25
C VAL A 40 9.29 -8.62 4.48
N ALA A 41 8.19 -8.28 5.16
CA ALA A 41 7.85 -6.90 5.48
C ALA A 41 8.93 -6.23 6.35
N ARG A 42 9.45 -6.92 7.37
CA ARG A 42 10.57 -6.42 8.19
C ARG A 42 11.84 -6.22 7.38
N GLY A 43 12.15 -7.13 6.46
CA GLY A 43 13.28 -7.01 5.54
C GLY A 43 13.16 -5.77 4.66
N ALA A 44 12.00 -5.56 4.06
CA ALA A 44 11.71 -4.38 3.25
C ALA A 44 11.80 -3.08 4.08
N PHE A 45 11.20 -3.05 5.28
CA PHE A 45 11.32 -1.91 6.19
C PHE A 45 12.79 -1.55 6.46
N ARG A 46 13.62 -2.53 6.82
CA ARG A 46 15.05 -2.32 7.07
C ARG A 46 15.77 -1.83 5.83
N ARG A 47 15.48 -2.38 4.65
CA ARG A 47 16.10 -1.94 3.40
C ARG A 47 15.82 -0.46 3.12
N TYR A 48 14.58 -0.01 3.27
CA TYR A 48 14.24 1.41 3.09
C TYR A 48 14.87 2.30 4.15
N SER A 49 15.14 1.82 5.36
CA SER A 49 15.79 2.57 6.43
C SER A 49 17.30 2.81 6.20
N THR A 50 17.92 2.11 5.27
CA THR A 50 19.36 2.31 4.95
C THR A 50 19.60 3.54 4.08
N TYR A 51 18.62 3.98 3.27
CA TYR A 51 18.76 5.09 2.35
C TYR A 51 18.44 6.46 3.02
N ARG A 52 19.20 6.79 4.10
CA ARG A 52 18.92 7.95 4.95
C ARG A 52 18.96 9.27 4.20
N ALA A 53 19.99 9.50 3.37
CA ALA A 53 20.13 10.74 2.60
C ALA A 53 18.95 10.97 1.64
N ALA A 54 18.56 9.95 0.87
CA ALA A 54 17.41 10.03 -0.01
C ALA A 54 16.09 10.24 0.76
N THR A 55 15.96 9.61 1.93
CA THR A 55 14.80 9.80 2.80
C THR A 55 14.71 11.22 3.32
N LEU A 56 15.81 11.80 3.81
CA LEU A 56 15.86 13.18 4.29
C LEU A 56 15.57 14.18 3.16
N ALA A 57 16.21 14.02 2.01
CA ALA A 57 15.95 14.85 0.84
C ALA A 57 14.48 14.80 0.41
N GLY A 58 13.90 13.58 0.35
CA GLY A 58 12.49 13.41 0.01
C GLY A 58 11.53 13.98 1.06
N THR A 59 11.86 13.87 2.36
CA THR A 59 11.08 14.49 3.44
C THR A 59 11.10 16.01 3.34
N PHE A 60 12.28 16.58 3.10
CA PHE A 60 12.45 18.01 2.86
C PHE A 60 11.62 18.48 1.67
N THR A 61 11.73 17.79 0.54
CA THR A 61 10.95 18.10 -0.67
C THR A 61 9.45 18.06 -0.41
N ASN A 62 8.93 17.00 0.24
CA ASN A 62 7.51 16.90 0.60
C ASN A 62 7.07 18.07 1.50
N THR A 63 7.92 18.47 2.45
CA THR A 63 7.61 19.58 3.36
C THR A 63 7.56 20.91 2.60
N VAL A 64 8.52 21.16 1.70
CA VAL A 64 8.53 22.39 0.86
C VAL A 64 7.29 22.44 -0.03
N PHE A 65 6.93 21.35 -0.72
CA PHE A 65 5.70 21.30 -1.50
C PHE A 65 4.45 21.47 -0.62
N GLY A 66 4.47 20.90 0.58
CA GLY A 66 3.41 21.10 1.58
C GLY A 66 3.24 22.58 1.95
N VAL A 67 4.34 23.32 2.17
CA VAL A 67 4.30 24.76 2.45
C VAL A 67 3.71 25.55 1.28
N ILE A 68 4.18 25.26 0.05
CA ILE A 68 3.69 25.94 -1.16
C ILE A 68 2.19 25.73 -1.33
N LEU A 69 1.73 24.46 -1.25
CA LEU A 69 0.32 24.11 -1.41
C LEU A 69 -0.52 24.68 -0.26
N ALA A 70 -0.08 24.55 0.99
CA ALA A 70 -0.80 25.07 2.14
C ALA A 70 -0.94 26.60 2.07
N SER A 71 0.11 27.31 1.65
CA SER A 71 0.04 28.78 1.46
C SER A 71 -0.91 29.16 0.34
N SER A 72 -0.91 28.42 -0.78
CA SER A 72 -1.84 28.62 -1.89
C SER A 72 -3.28 28.39 -1.46
N PHE A 73 -3.52 27.33 -0.66
CA PHE A 73 -4.86 27.04 -0.12
C PHE A 73 -5.32 28.08 0.88
N LEU A 74 -4.41 28.59 1.74
CA LEU A 74 -4.72 29.69 2.64
C LEU A 74 -5.23 30.90 1.87
N ALA A 75 -4.53 31.32 0.83
CA ALA A 75 -4.92 32.45 -0.01
C ALA A 75 -6.29 32.19 -0.72
N LEU A 76 -6.49 30.97 -1.23
CA LEU A 76 -7.75 30.59 -1.90
C LEU A 76 -8.94 30.62 -0.93
N TRP A 77 -8.79 30.06 0.28
CA TRP A 77 -9.86 30.02 1.27
C TRP A 77 -10.10 31.38 1.97
N GLN A 78 -9.11 32.27 1.99
CA GLN A 78 -9.32 33.65 2.34
C GLN A 78 -10.20 34.38 1.32
N ALA A 79 -9.97 34.14 0.02
CA ALA A 79 -10.75 34.73 -1.06
C ALA A 79 -12.15 34.08 -1.22
N ARG A 80 -12.29 32.79 -0.94
CA ARG A 80 -13.54 32.01 -1.06
C ARG A 80 -13.74 31.10 0.14
N PRO A 81 -14.26 31.60 1.25
CA PRO A 81 -14.54 30.80 2.45
C PRO A 81 -15.48 29.64 2.19
N ASN A 82 -15.24 28.51 2.87
CA ASN A 82 -16.04 27.28 2.78
C ASN A 82 -16.11 26.64 1.39
N LEU A 83 -15.14 26.88 0.54
CA LEU A 83 -15.05 26.27 -0.80
C LEU A 83 -15.04 24.75 -0.70
N GLY A 84 -15.89 24.07 -1.46
CA GLY A 84 -16.02 22.61 -1.43
C GLY A 84 -16.53 22.07 -0.09
N GLY A 85 -17.08 22.92 0.78
CA GLY A 85 -17.55 22.53 2.12
C GLY A 85 -16.43 22.31 3.14
N TYR A 86 -15.19 22.75 2.85
CA TYR A 86 -14.08 22.79 3.81
C TYR A 86 -13.92 24.22 4.33
N ASP A 87 -13.80 24.38 5.64
CA ASP A 87 -13.29 25.63 6.19
C ASP A 87 -11.77 25.74 5.96
N GLN A 88 -11.21 26.92 6.21
CA GLN A 88 -9.79 27.20 5.97
C GLN A 88 -8.86 26.25 6.76
N GLY A 89 -9.17 25.95 8.01
CA GLY A 89 -8.39 25.03 8.84
C GLY A 89 -8.44 23.60 8.32
N GLN A 90 -9.62 23.15 7.88
CA GLN A 90 -9.80 21.85 7.26
C GLN A 90 -9.04 21.74 5.93
N ALA A 91 -9.09 22.78 5.09
CA ALA A 91 -8.39 22.79 3.81
C ALA A 91 -6.86 22.71 3.99
N VAL A 92 -6.30 23.44 4.92
CA VAL A 92 -4.86 23.38 5.25
C VAL A 92 -4.49 22.01 5.83
N THR A 93 -5.32 21.48 6.74
CA THR A 93 -5.11 20.14 7.31
C THR A 93 -5.17 19.07 6.22
N TYR A 94 -6.10 19.19 5.26
CA TYR A 94 -6.19 18.32 4.10
C TYR A 94 -4.86 18.21 3.36
N ILE A 95 -4.19 19.35 3.10
CA ILE A 95 -2.89 19.37 2.41
C ILE A 95 -1.83 18.62 3.20
N TRP A 96 -1.71 18.87 4.51
CA TRP A 96 -0.66 18.22 5.30
C TRP A 96 -0.88 16.72 5.48
N VAL A 97 -2.13 16.28 5.64
CA VAL A 97 -2.47 14.86 5.64
C VAL A 97 -2.17 14.23 4.28
N SER A 98 -2.51 14.92 3.17
CA SER A 98 -2.19 14.46 1.82
C SER A 98 -0.69 14.31 1.59
N GLN A 99 0.15 15.24 2.08
CA GLN A 99 1.61 15.13 2.01
C GLN A 99 2.12 13.90 2.81
N GLY A 100 1.55 13.65 3.96
CA GLY A 100 1.87 12.45 4.75
C GLY A 100 1.47 11.14 4.05
N LEU A 101 0.37 11.15 3.32
CA LEU A 101 -0.13 9.98 2.58
C LEU A 101 0.62 9.75 1.27
N LEU A 102 1.14 10.80 0.62
CA LEU A 102 1.73 10.75 -0.72
C LEU A 102 2.65 9.56 -0.96
N VAL A 103 3.64 9.38 -0.11
CA VAL A 103 4.64 8.30 -0.21
C VAL A 103 4.20 7.05 0.56
N THR A 104 3.42 7.23 1.61
CA THR A 104 2.89 6.11 2.41
C THR A 104 2.06 5.18 1.53
N VAL A 105 1.04 5.71 0.85
CA VAL A 105 0.19 4.94 -0.06
C VAL A 105 0.72 4.92 -1.51
N ALA A 106 1.93 5.44 -1.75
CA ALA A 106 2.60 5.45 -3.05
C ALA A 106 1.72 5.97 -4.19
N VAL A 107 1.11 7.16 -4.03
CA VAL A 107 0.29 7.79 -5.08
C VAL A 107 1.09 7.97 -6.37
N TRP A 108 2.39 8.24 -6.26
CA TRP A 108 3.31 8.38 -7.39
C TRP A 108 3.84 7.04 -7.92
N GLY A 109 3.34 5.91 -7.41
CA GLY A 109 3.86 4.61 -7.78
C GLY A 109 5.24 4.32 -7.15
N GLY A 110 6.02 3.46 -7.81
CA GLY A 110 7.35 3.04 -7.34
C GLY A 110 7.31 1.90 -6.32
N GLY A 111 8.42 1.71 -5.60
CA GLY A 111 8.56 0.62 -4.64
C GLY A 111 8.70 -0.73 -5.33
N PHE A 112 7.83 -1.68 -5.02
CA PHE A 112 7.89 -3.03 -5.61
C PHE A 112 7.71 -3.02 -7.14
N GLN A 113 7.04 -2.00 -7.71
CA GLN A 113 6.84 -1.92 -9.17
C GLN A 113 8.15 -1.85 -9.93
N ASP A 114 9.14 -1.12 -9.39
CA ASP A 114 10.45 -0.99 -10.03
C ASP A 114 11.17 -2.33 -10.03
N GLU A 115 11.14 -3.05 -8.89
CA GLU A 115 11.73 -4.38 -8.77
C GLU A 115 11.05 -5.41 -9.68
N VAL A 116 9.72 -5.40 -9.76
CA VAL A 116 8.98 -6.28 -10.68
C VAL A 116 9.34 -5.98 -12.13
N GLN A 117 9.46 -4.71 -12.51
CA GLN A 117 9.86 -4.31 -13.85
C GLN A 117 11.27 -4.79 -14.18
N ASP A 118 12.22 -4.65 -13.25
CA ASP A 118 13.59 -5.12 -13.44
C ASP A 118 13.62 -6.65 -13.63
N ARG A 119 12.79 -7.40 -12.89
CA ARG A 119 12.66 -8.85 -13.03
C ARG A 119 12.04 -9.26 -14.37
N PHE A 120 11.14 -8.45 -14.94
CA PHE A 120 10.66 -8.66 -16.31
C PHE A 120 11.77 -8.46 -17.34
N ARG A 121 12.57 -7.40 -17.16
CA ARG A 121 13.69 -7.09 -18.08
C ARG A 121 14.81 -8.13 -18.02
N SER A 122 15.12 -8.65 -16.82
CA SER A 122 16.15 -9.68 -16.64
C SER A 122 15.67 -11.11 -16.95
N GLY A 123 14.36 -11.34 -17.02
CA GLY A 123 13.77 -12.67 -17.14
C GLY A 123 13.63 -13.42 -15.80
N ASP A 124 14.08 -12.85 -14.68
CA ASP A 124 14.03 -13.47 -13.35
C ASP A 124 12.61 -13.67 -12.81
N ILE A 125 11.61 -13.08 -13.48
CA ILE A 125 10.22 -13.25 -13.11
C ILE A 125 9.79 -14.72 -13.12
N ALA A 126 10.37 -15.54 -14.01
CA ALA A 126 10.11 -16.97 -14.08
C ALA A 126 10.54 -17.66 -12.77
N VAL A 127 11.70 -17.29 -12.23
CA VAL A 127 12.22 -17.83 -10.95
C VAL A 127 11.28 -17.49 -9.80
N ASP A 128 10.73 -16.27 -9.78
CA ASP A 128 9.79 -15.87 -8.73
C ASP A 128 8.48 -16.66 -8.77
N LEU A 129 8.01 -17.04 -9.96
CA LEU A 129 6.79 -17.84 -10.11
C LEU A 129 6.99 -19.31 -9.70
N TYR A 130 8.24 -19.84 -9.75
CA TYR A 130 8.56 -21.19 -9.29
C TYR A 130 8.72 -21.31 -7.77
N ARG A 131 8.88 -20.18 -7.06
CA ARG A 131 8.98 -20.20 -5.60
C ARG A 131 7.68 -20.73 -4.98
N PRO A 132 7.74 -21.57 -3.93
CA PRO A 132 6.56 -22.09 -3.23
C PRO A 132 5.96 -21.02 -2.30
N VAL A 133 5.81 -19.79 -2.80
CA VAL A 133 5.29 -18.61 -2.07
C VAL A 133 4.33 -17.89 -2.99
N ASP A 134 3.22 -17.41 -2.43
CA ASP A 134 2.28 -16.61 -3.20
C ASP A 134 2.92 -15.30 -3.70
N PHE A 135 2.98 -15.13 -5.01
CA PHE A 135 3.63 -14.00 -5.66
C PHE A 135 3.00 -12.67 -5.27
N GLN A 136 1.66 -12.56 -5.27
CA GLN A 136 0.95 -11.35 -4.87
C GLN A 136 1.17 -11.05 -3.39
N GLY A 137 1.12 -12.07 -2.52
CA GLY A 137 1.36 -11.92 -1.08
C GLY A 137 2.79 -11.48 -0.76
N TRP A 138 3.79 -11.99 -1.49
CA TRP A 138 5.19 -11.58 -1.35
C TRP A 138 5.36 -10.07 -1.60
N TRP A 139 4.84 -9.58 -2.72
CA TRP A 139 4.95 -8.17 -3.08
C TRP A 139 4.10 -7.27 -2.18
N LEU A 140 2.94 -7.75 -1.71
CA LEU A 140 2.15 -7.05 -0.72
C LEU A 140 2.91 -6.89 0.61
N ALA A 141 3.54 -7.94 1.10
CA ALA A 141 4.34 -7.89 2.31
C ALA A 141 5.54 -6.93 2.16
N THR A 142 6.20 -6.96 0.99
CA THR A 142 7.28 -6.03 0.65
C THR A 142 6.79 -4.58 0.69
N ASP A 143 5.64 -4.30 0.08
CA ASP A 143 5.07 -2.96 0.03
C ASP A 143 4.58 -2.46 1.39
N LEU A 144 4.02 -3.34 2.23
CA LEU A 144 3.65 -3.00 3.61
C LEU A 144 4.87 -2.62 4.44
N GLY A 145 6.00 -3.33 4.27
CA GLY A 145 7.26 -2.97 4.94
C GLY A 145 7.78 -1.59 4.50
N ARG A 146 7.77 -1.32 3.19
CA ARG A 146 8.07 0.00 2.62
C ARG A 146 7.16 1.08 3.21
N ALA A 147 5.87 0.85 3.15
CA ALA A 147 4.86 1.81 3.58
C ALA A 147 4.97 2.12 5.08
N GLY A 148 5.25 1.13 5.91
CA GLY A 148 5.49 1.34 7.34
C GLY A 148 6.66 2.29 7.62
N PHE A 149 7.79 2.11 6.92
CA PHE A 149 8.92 3.04 7.03
C PHE A 149 8.58 4.44 6.51
N GLN A 150 7.94 4.52 5.34
CA GLN A 150 7.57 5.79 4.73
C GLN A 150 6.56 6.58 5.59
N ALA A 151 5.58 5.90 6.18
CA ALA A 151 4.62 6.52 7.09
C ALA A 151 5.30 7.15 8.31
N LEU A 152 6.25 6.42 8.93
CA LEU A 152 6.93 6.89 10.13
C LEU A 152 7.83 8.10 9.87
N VAL A 153 8.51 8.17 8.73
CA VAL A 153 9.48 9.23 8.47
C VAL A 153 8.90 10.30 7.53
N ARG A 154 8.58 9.91 6.30
CA ARG A 154 8.13 10.85 5.28
C ARG A 154 6.64 11.21 5.39
N GLY A 155 5.85 10.41 6.12
CA GLY A 155 4.46 10.71 6.43
C GLY A 155 4.34 11.61 7.66
N THR A 156 4.94 11.19 8.77
CA THR A 156 4.78 11.86 10.07
C THR A 156 5.47 13.24 10.10
N VAL A 157 6.68 13.39 9.54
CA VAL A 157 7.43 14.65 9.64
C VAL A 157 6.72 15.82 8.97
N PRO A 158 6.22 15.75 7.71
CA PRO A 158 5.44 16.83 7.13
C PRO A 158 4.14 17.13 7.90
N MET A 159 3.45 16.09 8.40
CA MET A 159 2.24 16.29 9.20
C MET A 159 2.53 17.04 10.50
N LEU A 160 3.61 16.69 11.21
CA LEU A 160 4.05 17.41 12.42
C LEU A 160 4.45 18.84 12.11
N PHE A 161 5.19 19.06 11.02
CA PHE A 161 5.54 20.41 10.58
C PHE A 161 4.28 21.25 10.31
N GLY A 162 3.30 20.67 9.59
CA GLY A 162 2.01 21.30 9.34
C GLY A 162 1.27 21.65 10.64
N ALA A 163 1.28 20.75 11.60
CA ALA A 163 0.64 20.94 12.89
C ALA A 163 1.26 22.10 13.68
N LEU A 164 2.59 22.19 13.68
CA LEU A 164 3.33 23.21 14.44
C LEU A 164 3.28 24.60 13.79
N VAL A 165 3.43 24.66 12.45
CA VAL A 165 3.58 25.94 11.73
C VAL A 165 2.23 26.48 11.25
N PHE A 166 1.37 25.61 10.74
CA PHE A 166 0.07 25.98 10.14
C PHE A 166 -1.11 25.76 11.07
N ARG A 167 -0.89 25.28 12.29
CA ARG A 167 -1.93 25.02 13.30
C ARG A 167 -3.08 24.18 12.73
N THR A 168 -2.72 23.04 12.09
CA THR A 168 -3.70 22.14 11.52
C THR A 168 -4.63 21.57 12.59
N ARG A 169 -5.86 21.23 12.18
CA ARG A 169 -6.83 20.58 13.07
C ARG A 169 -6.44 19.14 13.31
N MET A 170 -6.23 18.76 14.55
CA MET A 170 -6.04 17.36 14.96
C MET A 170 -7.38 16.73 15.34
N PRO A 171 -7.54 15.41 15.11
CA PRO A 171 -8.72 14.70 15.58
C PRO A 171 -8.88 14.83 17.09
N GLU A 172 -10.09 15.21 17.53
CA GLU A 172 -10.39 15.39 18.96
C GLU A 172 -10.65 14.05 19.66
N ARG A 173 -11.18 13.08 18.91
CA ARG A 173 -11.56 11.77 19.48
C ARG A 173 -10.44 10.75 19.28
N PRO A 174 -9.97 10.08 20.35
CA PRO A 174 -8.93 9.04 20.22
C PRO A 174 -9.31 7.93 19.23
N LEU A 175 -10.60 7.59 19.14
CA LEU A 175 -11.11 6.58 18.23
C LEU A 175 -10.92 6.97 16.74
N THR A 176 -10.91 8.26 16.42
CA THR A 176 -10.65 8.75 15.06
C THR A 176 -9.26 8.36 14.57
N TRP A 177 -8.27 8.35 15.47
CA TRP A 177 -6.92 7.89 15.13
C TRP A 177 -6.88 6.41 14.72
N VAL A 178 -7.66 5.57 15.41
CA VAL A 178 -7.78 4.15 15.07
C VAL A 178 -8.41 3.99 13.70
N PHE A 179 -9.51 4.69 13.41
CA PHE A 179 -10.16 4.64 12.10
C PHE A 179 -9.32 5.26 10.99
N PHE A 180 -8.56 6.31 11.31
CA PHE A 180 -7.60 6.88 10.36
C PHE A 180 -6.51 5.87 9.98
N LEU A 181 -5.89 5.21 10.95
CA LEU A 181 -4.88 4.19 10.69
C LEU A 181 -5.45 3.00 9.91
N LEU A 182 -6.68 2.56 10.25
CA LEU A 182 -7.38 1.53 9.48
C LEU A 182 -7.65 2.01 8.04
N SER A 183 -8.10 3.24 7.86
CA SER A 183 -8.33 3.83 6.53
C SER A 183 -7.03 3.94 5.71
N VAL A 184 -5.91 4.31 6.35
CA VAL A 184 -4.59 4.32 5.70
C VAL A 184 -4.17 2.91 5.28
N LEU A 185 -4.39 1.90 6.12
CA LEU A 185 -4.11 0.50 5.76
C LEU A 185 -4.96 0.05 4.57
N LEU A 186 -6.26 0.35 4.57
CA LEU A 186 -7.14 0.04 3.44
C LEU A 186 -6.73 0.80 2.17
N ALA A 187 -6.34 2.06 2.28
CA ALA A 187 -5.79 2.85 1.18
C ALA A 187 -4.52 2.21 0.60
N LEU A 188 -3.64 1.67 1.45
CA LEU A 188 -2.46 0.91 1.04
C LEU A 188 -2.84 -0.33 0.22
N LEU A 189 -3.84 -1.09 0.66
CA LEU A 189 -4.31 -2.27 -0.07
C LEU A 189 -4.90 -1.89 -1.44
N VAL A 190 -5.69 -0.82 -1.51
CA VAL A 190 -6.21 -0.29 -2.79
C VAL A 190 -5.08 0.15 -3.70
N SER A 191 -4.14 0.95 -3.18
CA SER A 191 -2.97 1.41 -3.94
C SER A 191 -2.12 0.24 -4.44
N PHE A 192 -1.84 -0.73 -3.57
CA PHE A 192 -1.13 -1.94 -3.95
C PHE A 192 -1.85 -2.67 -5.08
N GLY A 193 -3.17 -2.87 -4.96
CA GLY A 193 -3.97 -3.57 -5.97
C GLY A 193 -3.90 -2.90 -7.34
N VAL A 194 -4.04 -1.56 -7.42
CA VAL A 194 -3.88 -0.80 -8.67
C VAL A 194 -2.48 -0.97 -9.24
N ARG A 195 -1.45 -0.77 -8.42
CA ARG A 195 -0.05 -0.87 -8.84
C ARG A 195 0.34 -2.29 -9.23
N PHE A 196 -0.20 -3.29 -8.55
CA PHE A 196 0.03 -4.70 -8.88
C PHE A 196 -0.57 -5.06 -10.24
N LEU A 197 -1.80 -4.65 -10.53
CA LEU A 197 -2.41 -4.83 -11.84
C LEU A 197 -1.59 -4.18 -12.96
N VAL A 198 -1.09 -2.97 -12.73
CA VAL A 198 -0.18 -2.30 -13.67
C VAL A 198 1.11 -3.10 -13.86
N SER A 199 1.72 -3.60 -12.79
CA SER A 199 2.96 -4.40 -12.89
C SER A 199 2.74 -5.70 -13.65
N ILE A 200 1.59 -6.36 -13.45
CA ILE A 200 1.25 -7.61 -14.16
C ILE A 200 1.11 -7.40 -15.68
N THR A 201 0.81 -6.18 -16.16
CA THR A 201 0.79 -5.91 -17.62
C THR A 201 2.12 -6.18 -18.29
N GLY A 202 3.24 -6.18 -17.54
CA GLY A 202 4.56 -6.56 -18.03
C GLY A 202 4.63 -7.95 -18.66
N PHE A 203 3.77 -8.90 -18.27
CA PHE A 203 3.67 -10.21 -18.92
C PHE A 203 3.19 -10.16 -20.39
N TRP A 204 2.53 -9.07 -20.78
CA TRP A 204 2.02 -8.90 -22.15
C TRP A 204 2.77 -7.83 -22.94
N LEU A 205 3.25 -6.78 -22.26
CA LEU A 205 3.77 -5.58 -22.90
C LEU A 205 5.31 -5.51 -22.93
N HIS A 206 6.01 -6.42 -22.24
CA HIS A 206 7.48 -6.38 -22.01
C HIS A 206 7.95 -5.10 -21.30
N ASP A 207 7.27 -3.98 -21.51
CA ASP A 207 7.50 -2.71 -20.85
C ASP A 207 6.17 -2.09 -20.39
N SER A 208 6.07 -1.84 -19.10
CA SER A 208 4.88 -1.24 -18.47
C SER A 208 5.07 0.26 -18.16
N GLU A 209 6.16 0.90 -18.59
CA GLU A 209 6.45 2.31 -18.24
C GLU A 209 5.34 3.26 -18.72
N GLY A 210 4.83 3.08 -19.93
CA GLY A 210 3.73 3.90 -20.43
C GLY A 210 2.45 3.76 -19.59
N VAL A 211 2.09 2.52 -19.22
CA VAL A 211 0.92 2.26 -18.36
C VAL A 211 1.13 2.83 -16.96
N ARG A 212 2.35 2.72 -16.43
CA ARG A 212 2.74 3.31 -15.15
C ARG A 212 2.61 4.83 -15.15
N ALA A 213 3.10 5.50 -16.21
CA ALA A 213 3.03 6.95 -16.35
C ALA A 213 1.58 7.44 -16.40
N VAL A 214 0.72 6.79 -17.19
CA VAL A 214 -0.71 7.11 -17.22
C VAL A 214 -1.36 6.90 -15.86
N THR A 215 -1.08 5.76 -15.22
CA THR A 215 -1.63 5.45 -13.90
C THR A 215 -1.20 6.46 -12.85
N LEU A 216 0.05 6.94 -12.90
CA LEU A 216 0.55 7.99 -12.01
C LEU A 216 -0.29 9.27 -12.14
N VAL A 217 -0.48 9.78 -13.36
CA VAL A 217 -1.26 10.99 -13.61
C VAL A 217 -2.70 10.82 -13.12
N VAL A 218 -3.33 9.69 -13.47
CA VAL A 218 -4.69 9.35 -13.03
C VAL A 218 -4.77 9.27 -11.49
N SER A 219 -3.79 8.64 -10.85
CA SER A 219 -3.74 8.52 -9.38
C SER A 219 -3.61 9.88 -8.71
N MET A 220 -2.71 10.74 -9.19
CA MET A 220 -2.52 12.07 -8.63
C MET A 220 -3.80 12.91 -8.74
N PHE A 221 -4.48 12.84 -9.87
CA PHE A 221 -5.67 13.63 -10.14
C PHE A 221 -6.89 13.11 -9.36
N PHE A 222 -7.23 11.83 -9.53
CA PHE A 222 -8.46 11.24 -8.97
C PHE A 222 -8.35 10.84 -7.49
N SER A 223 -7.16 10.84 -6.88
CA SER A 223 -7.03 10.63 -5.43
C SER A 223 -7.46 11.82 -4.58
N GLY A 224 -7.54 13.00 -5.20
CA GLY A 224 -7.73 14.26 -4.49
C GLY A 224 -6.42 14.84 -3.92
N MET A 225 -5.27 14.33 -4.37
CA MET A 225 -3.94 14.73 -3.88
C MET A 225 -3.62 16.19 -4.24
N LEU A 226 -3.85 16.58 -5.49
CA LEU A 226 -3.56 17.93 -6.00
C LEU A 226 -4.65 18.93 -5.63
N LEU A 227 -5.90 18.48 -5.69
CA LEU A 227 -7.07 19.28 -5.42
C LEU A 227 -8.15 18.40 -4.79
N PRO A 228 -8.75 18.79 -3.65
CA PRO A 228 -9.85 18.05 -3.06
C PRO A 228 -10.94 17.72 -4.08
N ILE A 229 -11.38 16.47 -4.14
CA ILE A 229 -12.41 16.02 -5.10
C ILE A 229 -13.72 16.82 -4.97
N ALA A 230 -13.96 17.41 -3.79
CA ALA A 230 -15.12 18.27 -3.56
C ALA A 230 -15.12 19.54 -4.44
N LEU A 231 -13.97 19.91 -5.02
CA LEU A 231 -13.81 21.06 -5.92
C LEU A 231 -13.95 20.69 -7.40
N PHE A 232 -14.10 19.41 -7.71
CA PHE A 232 -14.29 18.97 -9.09
C PHE A 232 -15.70 19.34 -9.57
N PRO A 233 -15.83 19.78 -10.84
CA PRO A 233 -17.12 20.15 -11.38
C PRO A 233 -18.03 18.94 -11.57
N GLY A 234 -19.30 19.06 -11.21
CA GLY A 234 -20.44 18.17 -11.50
C GLY A 234 -20.10 16.70 -11.71
N TRP A 235 -20.28 16.22 -12.92
CA TRP A 235 -20.07 14.82 -13.32
C TRP A 235 -18.67 14.29 -13.02
N LEU A 236 -17.63 15.14 -13.13
CA LEU A 236 -16.25 14.73 -12.87
C LEU A 236 -16.04 14.44 -11.37
N GLY A 237 -16.66 15.25 -10.50
CA GLY A 237 -16.67 15.00 -9.06
C GLY A 237 -17.39 13.71 -8.70
N ASP A 238 -18.53 13.43 -9.35
CA ASP A 238 -19.29 12.19 -9.11
C ASP A 238 -18.50 10.96 -9.58
N LEU A 239 -17.89 11.03 -10.76
CA LEU A 239 -16.99 10.00 -11.25
C LEU A 239 -15.80 9.76 -10.29
N ALA A 240 -15.12 10.83 -9.88
CA ALA A 240 -13.97 10.72 -8.99
C ALA A 240 -14.31 10.06 -7.66
N ARG A 241 -15.51 10.30 -7.11
CA ARG A 241 -15.96 9.71 -5.84
C ARG A 241 -16.19 8.21 -5.88
N VAL A 242 -16.50 7.64 -7.04
CA VAL A 242 -16.77 6.20 -7.19
C VAL A 242 -15.51 5.41 -7.60
N LEU A 243 -14.49 6.07 -8.13
CA LEU A 243 -13.25 5.44 -8.57
C LEU A 243 -12.36 5.02 -7.39
N PRO A 244 -11.53 3.98 -7.54
CA PRO A 244 -10.67 3.47 -6.47
C PRO A 244 -9.66 4.50 -5.95
N TRP A 245 -9.27 5.45 -6.77
CA TRP A 245 -8.27 6.47 -6.38
C TRP A 245 -8.75 7.38 -5.25
N ALA A 246 -10.04 7.66 -5.14
CA ALA A 246 -10.60 8.41 -4.01
C ALA A 246 -10.31 7.74 -2.65
N ALA A 247 -10.15 6.41 -2.64
CA ALA A 247 -9.79 5.65 -1.46
C ALA A 247 -8.37 5.95 -0.94
N LEU A 248 -7.47 6.52 -1.77
CA LEU A 248 -6.05 6.68 -1.45
C LEU A 248 -5.79 7.87 -0.53
N VAL A 249 -6.41 9.02 -0.81
CA VAL A 249 -6.13 10.27 -0.10
C VAL A 249 -7.40 10.88 0.46
N LYS A 250 -8.46 11.06 -0.37
CA LYS A 250 -9.69 11.70 0.06
C LYS A 250 -10.32 11.00 1.27
N VAL A 251 -10.50 9.69 1.22
CA VAL A 251 -11.19 8.96 2.30
C VAL A 251 -10.41 9.02 3.61
N PRO A 252 -9.09 8.68 3.69
CA PRO A 252 -8.35 8.82 4.94
C PRO A 252 -8.35 10.24 5.47
N THR A 253 -8.27 11.24 4.59
CA THR A 253 -8.27 12.65 5.00
C THR A 253 -9.62 13.10 5.56
N ASP A 254 -10.73 12.66 4.96
CA ASP A 254 -12.07 12.94 5.50
C ASP A 254 -12.32 12.25 6.84
N VAL A 255 -11.74 11.05 7.04
CA VAL A 255 -11.76 10.37 8.34
C VAL A 255 -10.95 11.16 9.36
N PHE A 256 -9.74 11.60 9.02
CA PHE A 256 -8.89 12.42 9.88
C PHE A 256 -9.57 13.72 10.30
N LEU A 257 -10.24 14.38 9.37
CA LEU A 257 -10.97 15.64 9.59
C LEU A 257 -12.32 15.45 10.31
N GLU A 258 -12.65 14.23 10.72
CA GLU A 258 -13.94 13.88 11.37
C GLU A 258 -15.18 14.24 10.54
N ARG A 259 -15.01 14.37 9.21
CA ARG A 259 -16.12 14.68 8.27
C ARG A 259 -17.01 13.47 8.00
N ALA A 260 -16.48 12.28 8.19
CA ALA A 260 -17.22 11.03 8.09
C ALA A 260 -17.62 10.55 9.50
N GLY A 261 -18.82 10.87 9.94
CA GLY A 261 -19.36 10.42 11.23
C GLY A 261 -20.38 9.30 11.08
N GLY A 262 -20.52 8.45 12.10
CA GLY A 262 -21.55 7.40 12.16
C GLY A 262 -21.62 6.52 10.91
N ALA A 263 -22.78 6.45 10.27
CA ALA A 263 -23.00 5.66 9.04
C ALA A 263 -22.14 6.13 7.85
N GLY A 264 -21.69 7.39 7.85
CA GLY A 264 -20.76 7.92 6.83
C GLY A 264 -19.39 7.29 6.92
N LEU A 265 -18.88 7.09 8.13
CA LEU A 265 -17.61 6.40 8.37
C LEU A 265 -17.66 4.94 7.90
N LEU A 266 -18.72 4.22 8.24
CA LEU A 266 -18.90 2.83 7.79
C LEU A 266 -18.94 2.72 6.26
N ARG A 267 -19.66 3.64 5.59
CA ARG A 267 -19.70 3.70 4.12
C ARG A 267 -18.33 3.99 3.53
N ALA A 268 -17.56 4.91 4.12
CA ALA A 268 -16.22 5.27 3.67
C ALA A 268 -15.24 4.09 3.79
N LEU A 269 -15.21 3.41 4.93
CA LEU A 269 -14.37 2.22 5.15
C LEU A 269 -14.86 1.03 4.28
N GLY A 270 -16.18 0.85 4.14
CA GLY A 270 -16.77 -0.16 3.25
C GLY A 270 -16.41 0.06 1.79
N PHE A 271 -16.38 1.30 1.32
CA PHE A 271 -15.91 1.68 -0.02
C PHE A 271 -14.43 1.28 -0.22
N GLN A 272 -13.56 1.60 0.74
CA GLN A 272 -12.15 1.21 0.68
C GLN A 272 -11.98 -0.31 0.70
N LEU A 273 -12.70 -1.01 1.60
CA LEU A 273 -12.64 -2.47 1.72
C LEU A 273 -13.14 -3.15 0.43
N GLY A 274 -14.25 -2.66 -0.14
CA GLY A 274 -14.79 -3.16 -1.40
C GLY A 274 -13.79 -3.03 -2.55
N TRP A 275 -13.17 -1.86 -2.72
CA TRP A 275 -12.14 -1.66 -3.75
C TRP A 275 -10.87 -2.48 -3.47
N ALA A 276 -10.41 -2.57 -2.22
CA ALA A 276 -9.27 -3.40 -1.86
C ALA A 276 -9.53 -4.88 -2.23
N GLY A 277 -10.70 -5.43 -1.85
CA GLY A 277 -11.09 -6.79 -2.20
C GLY A 277 -11.17 -7.01 -3.71
N ALA A 278 -11.85 -6.11 -4.43
CA ALA A 278 -12.01 -6.20 -5.88
C ALA A 278 -10.66 -6.16 -6.63
N LEU A 279 -9.77 -5.24 -6.26
CA LEU A 279 -8.46 -5.08 -6.91
C LEU A 279 -7.50 -6.23 -6.57
N LEU A 280 -7.51 -6.72 -5.33
CA LEU A 280 -6.71 -7.90 -4.94
C LEU A 280 -7.20 -9.15 -5.65
N ALA A 281 -8.51 -9.35 -5.77
CA ALA A 281 -9.09 -10.47 -6.51
C ALA A 281 -8.78 -10.37 -8.02
N ALA A 282 -8.92 -9.17 -8.61
CA ALA A 282 -8.54 -8.92 -10.00
C ALA A 282 -7.05 -9.18 -10.25
N GLY A 283 -6.18 -8.76 -9.31
CA GLY A 283 -4.74 -9.03 -9.35
C GLY A 283 -4.44 -10.51 -9.34
N ARG A 284 -5.14 -11.29 -8.49
CA ARG A 284 -5.03 -12.76 -8.44
C ARG A 284 -5.46 -13.41 -9.76
N GLY A 285 -6.58 -12.96 -10.32
CA GLY A 285 -7.06 -13.44 -11.62
C GLY A 285 -6.10 -13.11 -12.76
N ALA A 286 -5.58 -11.88 -12.79
CA ALA A 286 -4.59 -11.45 -13.79
C ALA A 286 -3.28 -12.26 -13.67
N GLN A 287 -2.79 -12.48 -12.45
CA GLN A 287 -1.63 -13.35 -12.20
C GLN A 287 -1.86 -14.77 -12.74
N TRP A 288 -3.01 -15.37 -12.46
CA TRP A 288 -3.34 -16.71 -12.93
C TRP A 288 -3.40 -16.78 -14.48
N LEU A 289 -3.93 -15.75 -15.14
CA LEU A 289 -3.90 -15.65 -16.60
C LEU A 289 -2.49 -15.49 -17.14
N ALA A 290 -1.67 -14.67 -16.46
CA ALA A 290 -0.29 -14.39 -16.84
C ALA A 290 0.60 -15.63 -16.75
N THR A 291 0.49 -16.42 -15.67
CA THR A 291 1.29 -17.62 -15.45
C THR A 291 1.04 -18.70 -16.52
N ARG A 292 -0.16 -18.74 -17.09
CA ARG A 292 -0.48 -19.67 -18.21
C ARG A 292 0.21 -19.32 -19.53
N ARG A 293 0.71 -18.07 -19.67
CA ARG A 293 1.41 -17.61 -20.88
C ARG A 293 2.93 -17.65 -20.76
N VAL A 294 3.46 -17.89 -19.57
CA VAL A 294 4.90 -18.12 -19.37
C VAL A 294 5.23 -19.50 -19.95
N VAL A 295 5.32 -19.58 -21.27
CA VAL A 295 5.96 -20.71 -21.95
C VAL A 295 7.44 -20.54 -21.71
N VAL A 296 8.05 -21.52 -21.07
CA VAL A 296 9.49 -21.60 -20.88
C VAL A 296 10.14 -21.52 -22.26
N GLN A 297 10.68 -20.39 -22.63
CA GLN A 297 11.59 -20.29 -23.77
C GLN A 297 12.89 -20.97 -23.33
N GLY A 298 13.03 -22.24 -23.65
CA GLY A 298 14.20 -23.02 -23.25
C GLY A 298 13.95 -24.54 -23.30
N GLY A 299 13.13 -25.00 -24.25
CA GLY A 299 13.02 -26.41 -24.64
C GLY A 299 13.58 -26.62 -26.02
#